data_569b8672449ac8c06aa90741152b8e41
#
_entry.id   569b8672449ac8c06aa90741152b8e41
#
_cell.length_a   1.000
_cell.length_b   1.000
_cell.length_c   1.000
_cell.angle_alpha   90.00
_cell.angle_beta   90.00
_cell.angle_gamma   90.00
#
_symmetry.space_group_name_H-M   'P 1'
#
loop_
_entity.id
_entity.type
_entity.pdbx_description
1 polymer ?
#
loop_
_entity_poly.entity_id
_entity_poly.type
_entity_poly.pdbx_seq_one_letter_code
_entity_poly.pdbx_strand_id
1 'polypeptide(L)'
;MENRIENFRLEPLKEAKFISSSLATYKQNGIVKSWEVVEAHDSVAILIYHREKDAFVLVKQFRPAVYLNNKVGLTIELCAGIVDKNLSLMHIAAEEIEEECGYDVTVDKLEKITSFHTSVGFAGSKQMLYVLDR
;
A
#
# COMPACT_ATOMS: atom_id res chain seq x y z
N MET A 1 -10.15 15.10 13.88
CA MET A 1 -10.78 15.20 12.56
C MET A 1 -11.95 14.25 12.50
N GLU A 2 -13.11 14.79 12.21
CA GLU A 2 -14.29 13.98 11.98
C GLU A 2 -14.20 13.33 10.59
N ASN A 3 -14.44 12.03 10.55
CA ASN A 3 -14.47 11.28 9.30
C ASN A 3 -15.90 10.82 9.03
N ARG A 4 -16.59 11.59 8.21
CA ARG A 4 -18.00 11.37 7.92
C ARG A 4 -18.17 10.76 6.54
N ILE A 5 -18.55 9.48 6.51
CA ILE A 5 -18.78 8.75 5.27
C ILE A 5 -20.28 8.69 5.01
N GLU A 6 -20.71 9.18 3.85
CA GLU A 6 -22.11 9.21 3.46
C GLU A 6 -22.31 8.51 2.12
N ASN A 7 -23.45 7.89 1.95
CA ASN A 7 -23.89 7.31 0.67
C ASN A 7 -22.90 6.29 0.09
N PHE A 8 -22.23 5.53 0.96
CA PHE A 8 -21.32 4.48 0.54
C PHE A 8 -22.10 3.36 -0.15
N ARG A 9 -21.69 3.02 -1.37
CA ARG A 9 -22.31 1.93 -2.13
C ARG A 9 -21.31 1.30 -3.08
N LEU A 10 -21.58 0.08 -3.47
CA LEU A 10 -20.78 -0.66 -4.43
C LEU A 10 -21.44 -0.63 -5.80
N GLU A 11 -20.64 -0.52 -6.83
CA GLU A 11 -21.06 -0.58 -8.21
C GLU A 11 -20.22 -1.62 -8.96
N PRO A 12 -20.75 -2.25 -10.04
CA PRO A 12 -19.94 -3.14 -10.85
C PRO A 12 -18.71 -2.43 -11.40
N LEU A 13 -17.54 -3.07 -11.28
CA LEU A 13 -16.29 -2.54 -11.81
C LEU A 13 -16.17 -2.94 -13.29
N LYS A 14 -16.40 -1.97 -14.19
CA LYS A 14 -16.39 -2.24 -15.65
C LYS A 14 -15.00 -2.08 -16.24
N GLU A 15 -14.25 -1.05 -15.81
CA GLU A 15 -12.89 -0.80 -16.24
C GLU A 15 -12.02 -0.57 -15.01
N ALA A 16 -11.12 -1.52 -14.75
CA ALA A 16 -10.21 -1.44 -13.62
C ALA A 16 -8.99 -0.60 -13.99
N LYS A 17 -8.61 0.32 -13.09
CA LYS A 17 -7.40 1.13 -13.23
C LYS A 17 -6.24 0.59 -12.42
N PHE A 18 -6.52 0.05 -11.25
CA PHE A 18 -5.50 -0.34 -10.28
C PHE A 18 -5.39 -1.84 -10.06
N ILE A 19 -6.47 -2.57 -10.30
CA ILE A 19 -6.51 -4.01 -10.06
C ILE A 19 -7.05 -4.73 -11.30
N SER A 20 -6.62 -5.99 -11.45
CA SER A 20 -7.14 -6.89 -12.48
C SER A 20 -7.35 -8.26 -11.86
N SER A 21 -8.54 -8.81 -11.96
CA SER A 21 -8.88 -10.12 -11.37
C SER A 21 -8.92 -11.19 -12.44
N SER A 22 -8.48 -12.41 -12.08
CA SER A 22 -8.43 -13.55 -12.98
C SER A 22 -8.57 -14.86 -12.22
N LEU A 23 -8.89 -15.91 -12.95
CA LEU A 23 -8.82 -17.28 -12.45
C LEU A 23 -7.52 -17.90 -12.96
N ALA A 24 -6.59 -18.18 -12.06
CA ALA A 24 -5.37 -18.89 -12.39
C ALA A 24 -5.66 -20.40 -12.41
N THR A 25 -5.23 -21.09 -13.46
CA THR A 25 -5.33 -22.55 -13.56
C THR A 25 -3.91 -23.10 -13.76
N TYR A 26 -3.58 -24.17 -13.06
CA TYR A 26 -2.23 -24.70 -13.07
C TYR A 26 -2.21 -26.16 -12.62
N LYS A 27 -1.08 -26.83 -12.87
CA LYS A 27 -0.81 -28.15 -12.29
C LYS A 27 0.25 -28.02 -11.21
N GLN A 28 -0.04 -28.60 -10.07
CA GLN A 28 0.93 -28.69 -9.00
C GLN A 28 1.06 -30.17 -8.59
N ASN A 29 2.25 -30.71 -8.74
CA ASN A 29 2.52 -32.14 -8.48
C ASN A 29 1.57 -33.06 -9.25
N GLY A 30 1.26 -32.73 -10.52
CA GLY A 30 0.38 -33.47 -11.38
C GLY A 30 -1.12 -33.27 -11.14
N ILE A 31 -1.51 -32.44 -10.18
CA ILE A 31 -2.91 -32.16 -9.83
C ILE A 31 -3.31 -30.83 -10.42
N VAL A 32 -4.41 -30.81 -11.16
CA VAL A 32 -4.98 -29.56 -11.71
C VAL A 32 -5.66 -28.79 -10.59
N LYS A 33 -5.31 -27.51 -10.48
CA LYS A 33 -5.85 -26.61 -9.47
C LYS A 33 -6.24 -25.28 -10.09
N SER A 34 -7.08 -24.53 -9.39
CA SER A 34 -7.42 -23.16 -9.76
C SER A 34 -7.44 -22.27 -8.51
N TRP A 35 -7.25 -20.97 -8.74
CA TRP A 35 -7.23 -19.99 -7.68
C TRP A 35 -7.63 -18.61 -8.21
N GLU A 36 -8.44 -17.89 -7.47
CA GLU A 36 -8.80 -16.52 -7.82
C GLU A 36 -7.67 -15.59 -7.42
N VAL A 37 -7.17 -14.81 -8.38
CA VAL A 37 -6.02 -13.91 -8.17
C VAL A 37 -6.36 -12.49 -8.62
N VAL A 38 -5.70 -11.53 -7.98
CA VAL A 38 -5.79 -10.12 -8.31
C VAL A 38 -4.38 -9.60 -8.57
N GLU A 39 -4.19 -8.93 -9.71
CA GLU A 39 -2.97 -8.20 -9.98
C GLU A 39 -3.18 -6.76 -9.54
N ALA A 40 -2.22 -6.21 -8.82
CA ALA A 40 -2.22 -4.84 -8.33
C ALA A 40 -0.81 -4.27 -8.42
N HIS A 41 -0.69 -2.95 -8.29
CA HIS A 41 0.62 -2.30 -8.28
C HIS A 41 1.46 -2.72 -7.08
N ASP A 42 2.77 -2.79 -7.29
CA ASP A 42 3.72 -2.84 -6.19
C ASP A 42 3.65 -1.51 -5.42
N SER A 43 4.22 -1.48 -4.24
CA SER A 43 4.16 -0.31 -3.38
C SER A 43 5.47 -0.09 -2.62
N VAL A 44 5.59 1.10 -2.07
CA VAL A 44 6.65 1.44 -1.11
C VAL A 44 6.00 1.81 0.21
N ALA A 45 6.68 1.54 1.31
CA ALA A 45 6.27 1.97 2.63
C ALA A 45 7.49 2.50 3.39
N ILE A 46 7.28 3.47 4.25
CA ILE A 46 8.37 4.13 4.98
C ILE A 46 8.04 4.20 6.45
N LEU A 47 8.92 3.64 7.28
CA LEU A 47 8.87 3.82 8.71
C LEU A 47 9.61 5.12 9.05
N ILE A 48 8.88 6.13 9.48
CA ILE A 48 9.43 7.45 9.78
C ILE A 48 9.58 7.58 11.29
N TYR A 49 10.81 7.74 11.75
CA TYR A 49 11.12 8.00 13.15
C TYR A 49 11.47 9.49 13.33
N HIS A 50 10.75 10.15 14.23
CA HIS A 50 10.96 11.56 14.54
C HIS A 50 11.77 11.65 15.83
N ARG A 51 13.05 11.97 15.71
CA ARG A 51 13.99 11.97 16.84
C ARG A 51 13.58 12.90 17.97
N GLU A 52 13.23 14.12 17.64
CA GLU A 52 12.88 15.13 18.63
C GLU A 52 11.70 14.70 19.51
N LYS A 53 10.71 14.07 18.90
CA LYS A 53 9.52 13.60 19.60
C LYS A 53 9.65 12.17 20.12
N ASP A 54 10.73 11.49 19.76
CA ASP A 54 10.93 10.07 20.09
C ASP A 54 9.69 9.24 19.76
N ALA A 55 9.21 9.36 18.52
CA ALA A 55 7.96 8.76 18.09
C ALA A 55 7.98 8.41 16.60
N PHE A 56 7.15 7.46 16.20
CA PHE A 56 6.92 7.17 14.80
C PHE A 56 5.85 8.10 14.23
N VAL A 57 6.03 8.49 12.98
CA VAL A 57 5.02 9.23 12.22
C VAL A 57 4.19 8.23 11.43
N LEU A 58 2.91 8.19 11.72
CA LEU A 58 1.97 7.29 11.06
C LEU A 58 0.89 8.10 10.34
N VAL A 59 0.24 7.48 9.37
CA VAL A 59 -0.82 8.10 8.58
C VAL A 59 -2.15 7.48 8.98
N LYS A 60 -3.10 8.33 9.36
CA LYS A 60 -4.46 7.91 9.62
C LYS A 60 -5.30 8.22 8.41
N GLN A 61 -5.98 7.21 7.86
CA GLN A 61 -6.77 7.42 6.66
C GLN A 61 -8.00 6.52 6.61
N PHE A 62 -8.92 6.88 5.73
CA PHE A 62 -10.08 6.08 5.42
C PHE A 62 -9.75 5.11 4.28
N ARG A 63 -10.05 3.83 4.50
CA ARG A 63 -9.90 2.77 3.51
C ARG A 63 -11.27 2.18 3.16
N PRO A 64 -11.80 2.42 1.96
CA PRO A 64 -13.10 1.88 1.56
C PRO A 64 -13.19 0.35 1.70
N ALA A 65 -12.12 -0.38 1.37
CA ALA A 65 -12.11 -1.83 1.51
C ALA A 65 -12.24 -2.28 2.98
N VAL A 66 -11.64 -1.55 3.90
CA VAL A 66 -11.76 -1.82 5.33
C VAL A 66 -13.17 -1.48 5.83
N TYR A 67 -13.75 -0.41 5.30
CA TYR A 67 -15.11 -0.02 5.62
C TYR A 67 -16.14 -1.11 5.28
N LEU A 68 -15.93 -1.82 4.18
CA LEU A 68 -16.79 -2.96 3.81
C LEU A 68 -16.83 -4.02 4.93
N ASN A 69 -15.72 -4.22 5.62
CA ASN A 69 -15.60 -5.21 6.67
C ASN A 69 -16.14 -4.72 8.01
N ASN A 70 -15.68 -3.56 8.48
CA ASN A 70 -15.93 -3.13 9.85
C ASN A 70 -16.86 -1.92 10.00
N LYS A 71 -17.30 -1.31 8.89
CA LYS A 71 -18.21 -0.13 8.89
C LYS A 71 -17.63 1.12 9.55
N VAL A 72 -16.34 1.14 9.81
CA VAL A 72 -15.58 2.29 10.32
C VAL A 72 -14.58 2.77 9.27
N GLY A 73 -13.79 1.86 8.73
CA GLY A 73 -12.88 2.10 7.61
C GLY A 73 -11.61 2.89 7.94
N LEU A 74 -11.40 3.25 9.20
CA LEU A 74 -10.21 4.00 9.59
C LEU A 74 -9.05 3.06 9.89
N THR A 75 -7.88 3.41 9.36
CA THR A 75 -6.65 2.67 9.58
C THR A 75 -5.53 3.61 10.01
N ILE A 76 -4.57 3.07 10.73
CA ILE A 76 -3.32 3.75 11.06
C ILE A 76 -2.22 2.94 10.38
N GLU A 77 -1.47 3.59 9.49
CA GLU A 77 -0.55 2.94 8.57
C GLU A 77 0.80 3.66 8.53
N LEU A 78 1.79 2.95 8.04
CA LEU A 78 3.02 3.60 7.61
C LEU A 78 2.72 4.50 6.42
N CYS A 79 3.53 5.55 6.23
CA CYS A 79 3.54 6.31 4.98
C CYS A 79 3.80 5.35 3.82
N ALA A 80 2.94 5.34 2.83
CA ALA A 80 3.02 4.37 1.73
C ALA A 80 2.41 4.92 0.46
N GLY A 81 2.81 4.35 -0.67
CA GLY A 81 2.23 4.70 -1.97
C GLY A 81 2.47 3.61 -3.00
N ILE A 82 1.67 3.63 -4.05
CA ILE A 82 1.79 2.67 -5.15
C ILE A 82 2.90 3.08 -6.11
N VAL A 83 3.52 2.06 -6.73
CA VAL A 83 4.54 2.25 -7.76
C VAL A 83 3.84 2.34 -9.11
N ASP A 84 3.43 3.55 -9.48
CA ASP A 84 2.71 3.82 -10.72
C ASP A 84 3.42 4.84 -11.62
N LYS A 85 4.65 5.21 -11.27
CA LYS A 85 5.46 6.17 -11.99
C LYS A 85 6.78 5.55 -12.43
N ASN A 86 7.35 6.06 -13.52
CA ASN A 86 8.65 5.61 -14.01
C ASN A 86 9.79 6.33 -13.29
N LEU A 87 9.83 6.16 -11.98
CA LEU A 87 10.86 6.70 -11.09
C LEU A 87 11.47 5.56 -10.27
N SER A 88 12.64 5.78 -9.70
CA SER A 88 13.20 4.80 -8.78
C SER A 88 12.30 4.66 -7.54
N LEU A 89 12.35 3.50 -6.90
CA LEU A 89 11.53 3.25 -5.71
C LEU A 89 11.84 4.24 -4.58
N MET A 90 13.10 4.65 -4.42
CA MET A 90 13.50 5.64 -3.42
C MET A 90 12.92 7.02 -3.73
N HIS A 91 12.85 7.40 -5.00
CA HIS A 91 12.22 8.67 -5.40
C HIS A 91 10.71 8.65 -5.14
N ILE A 92 10.05 7.54 -5.45
CA ILE A 92 8.63 7.36 -5.15
C ILE A 92 8.40 7.46 -3.65
N ALA A 93 9.24 6.80 -2.84
CA ALA A 93 9.16 6.89 -1.39
C ALA A 93 9.32 8.32 -0.87
N ALA A 94 10.29 9.07 -1.39
CA ALA A 94 10.51 10.47 -1.01
C ALA A 94 9.30 11.35 -1.37
N GLU A 95 8.71 11.15 -2.55
CA GLU A 95 7.49 11.87 -2.96
C GLU A 95 6.32 11.58 -2.02
N GLU A 96 6.13 10.31 -1.63
CA GLU A 96 5.04 9.94 -0.73
C GLU A 96 5.21 10.56 0.66
N ILE A 97 6.44 10.65 1.16
CA ILE A 97 6.72 11.31 2.43
C ILE A 97 6.32 12.78 2.37
N GLU A 98 6.64 13.47 1.28
CA GLU A 98 6.27 14.86 1.09
C GLU A 98 4.75 15.03 0.98
N GLU A 99 4.10 14.22 0.15
CA GLU A 99 2.66 14.31 -0.11
C GLU A 99 1.82 13.96 1.11
N GLU A 100 2.17 12.88 1.83
CA GLU A 100 1.36 12.40 2.97
C GLU A 100 1.76 13.04 4.30
N CYS A 101 3.04 13.30 4.50
CA CYS A 101 3.56 13.75 5.80
C CYS A 101 4.15 15.15 5.79
N GLY A 102 4.31 15.75 4.61
CA GLY A 102 4.79 17.13 4.48
C GLY A 102 6.29 17.33 4.73
N TYR A 103 7.08 16.25 4.72
CA TYR A 103 8.51 16.35 4.89
C TYR A 103 9.23 16.36 3.55
N ASP A 104 10.11 17.34 3.35
CA ASP A 104 10.98 17.40 2.18
C ASP A 104 12.24 16.58 2.47
N VAL A 105 12.37 15.45 1.80
CA VAL A 105 13.44 14.48 2.05
C VAL A 105 14.18 14.15 0.77
N THR A 106 15.49 14.11 0.82
CA THR A 106 16.31 13.62 -0.28
C THR A 106 16.48 12.10 -0.17
N VAL A 107 16.63 11.42 -1.31
CA VAL A 107 16.69 9.96 -1.35
C VAL A 107 17.84 9.35 -0.54
N ASP A 108 18.93 10.11 -0.36
CA ASP A 108 20.09 9.65 0.42
C ASP A 108 19.79 9.52 1.92
N LYS A 109 18.69 10.07 2.39
CA LYS A 109 18.24 9.94 3.77
C LYS A 109 17.43 8.69 4.04
N LEU A 110 17.02 7.98 2.98
CA LEU A 110 16.25 6.76 3.08
C LEU A 110 17.17 5.55 3.14
N GLU A 111 16.87 4.65 4.04
CA GLU A 111 17.56 3.38 4.17
C GLU A 111 16.61 2.23 3.85
N LYS A 112 17.01 1.36 2.93
CA LYS A 112 16.23 0.18 2.58
C LYS A 112 16.31 -0.84 3.71
N ILE A 113 15.15 -1.32 4.16
CA ILE A 113 15.09 -2.39 5.16
C ILE A 113 14.96 -3.74 4.44
N THR A 114 13.86 -3.94 3.71
CA THR A 114 13.55 -5.21 3.07
C THR A 114 12.43 -5.03 2.06
N SER A 115 12.11 -6.11 1.36
CA SER A 115 10.89 -6.19 0.56
C SER A 115 10.15 -7.47 0.92
N PHE A 116 8.84 -7.47 0.69
CA PHE A 116 7.99 -8.62 0.97
C PHE A 116 6.76 -8.57 0.09
N HIS A 117 6.08 -9.70 -0.02
CA HIS A 117 4.80 -9.77 -0.75
C HIS A 117 3.65 -9.50 0.19
N THR A 118 2.66 -8.73 -0.28
CA THR A 118 1.45 -8.36 0.46
C THR A 118 0.26 -9.16 -0.04
N SER A 119 -0.74 -9.35 0.82
CA SER A 119 -2.01 -9.99 0.48
C SER A 119 -1.81 -11.29 -0.30
N VAL A 120 -0.89 -12.12 0.17
CA VAL A 120 -0.40 -13.30 -0.57
C VAL A 120 -1.46 -14.35 -0.85
N GLY A 121 -2.60 -14.30 -0.16
CA GLY A 121 -3.71 -15.22 -0.42
C GLY A 121 -4.41 -14.97 -1.76
N PHE A 122 -4.31 -13.77 -2.32
CA PHE A 122 -4.99 -13.45 -3.57
C PHE A 122 -4.27 -12.44 -4.46
N ALA A 123 -3.40 -11.59 -3.93
CA ALA A 123 -2.74 -10.55 -4.72
C ALA A 123 -1.25 -10.81 -4.94
N GLY A 124 -0.45 -10.79 -3.91
CA GLY A 124 0.98 -11.07 -4.03
C GLY A 124 1.82 -9.94 -4.58
N SER A 125 1.34 -8.70 -4.53
CA SER A 125 2.14 -7.52 -4.90
C SER A 125 3.32 -7.37 -3.95
N LYS A 126 4.38 -6.75 -4.46
CA LYS A 126 5.61 -6.55 -3.70
C LYS A 126 5.61 -5.18 -3.05
N GLN A 127 6.01 -5.12 -1.78
CA GLN A 127 6.20 -3.85 -1.08
C GLN A 127 7.65 -3.72 -0.63
N MET A 128 8.26 -2.57 -0.93
CA MET A 128 9.59 -2.20 -0.48
C MET A 128 9.47 -1.34 0.77
N LEU A 129 10.16 -1.72 1.83
CA LEU A 129 10.14 -0.99 3.10
C LEU A 129 11.43 -0.21 3.30
N TYR A 130 11.28 1.08 3.57
CA TYR A 130 12.38 1.99 3.91
C TYR A 130 12.20 2.53 5.31
N VAL A 131 13.29 3.01 5.88
CA VAL A 131 13.26 3.79 7.12
C VAL A 131 13.82 5.19 6.87
N LEU A 132 13.19 6.16 7.49
CA LEU A 132 13.67 7.54 7.56
C LEU A 132 13.84 7.89 9.03
N ASP A 133 15.08 8.16 9.42
CA ASP A 133 15.42 8.65 10.76
C ASP A 133 15.60 10.16 10.68
N ARG A 134 14.70 10.87 11.32
CA ARG A 134 14.65 12.32 11.18
C ARG A 134 14.62 13.05 12.53
#